data_1ecec68452b41d2622e58fae176e8c4c
#
_entry.id   1ecec68452b41d2622e58fae176e8c4c
#
_cell.length_a   1.000
_cell.length_b   1.000
_cell.length_c   1.000
_cell.angle_alpha   90.00
_cell.angle_beta   90.00
_cell.angle_gamma   90.00
#
_symmetry.space_group_name_H-M   'P 1'
#
loop_
_entity.id
_entity.type
_entity.pdbx_description
1 polymer ?
#
loop_
_entity_poly.entity_id
_entity_poly.type
_entity_poly.pdbx_seq_one_letter_code
_entity_poly.pdbx_strand_id
1 'polypeptide(L)'
;MASDLMIESGEDLAASEPHIHVARITAREFETAKLAGALEQASLGDLVLAMNRRFVWGAPPSGAELEAFFAPHTTQLPGLHWLDDTPAWRLDKPGVKGRGLIELLFECESAELWIEPNPNAQLLLLWLLDHCGGERVAVSRFVIRQLDVAAGDVDPERLAEQNPRTINPSQGHVELAGRAWRAYRSPTPRAWVDLLKTDLSLLPQLEQSAIGLLEELPSVTTGLGATEMRILELIAPGEVQPFEVFPGDQKRNERRVFDYWEVGTLLDGLARCPVPAISGLEEGPFSLDMHVDPSRHARYKQSRLSLTDLGKAVLAGEEDFCRHNPISRWWGGTHLTSDRLWRWDRDSRALLSPV
;
A
#
# COMPACT_ATOMS: atom_id res chain seq x y z
N MET A 1 -28.63 26.03 -70.56
CA MET A 1 -29.19 25.82 -69.21
C MET A 1 -28.14 25.05 -68.42
N ALA A 2 -27.37 25.79 -67.63
CA ALA A 2 -26.32 25.23 -66.78
C ALA A 2 -26.94 24.92 -65.42
N SER A 3 -26.74 23.71 -64.96
CA SER A 3 -27.07 23.31 -63.59
C SER A 3 -25.79 23.42 -62.77
N ASP A 4 -25.75 24.37 -61.84
CA ASP A 4 -24.73 24.48 -60.80
C ASP A 4 -24.90 23.38 -59.81
N LEU A 5 -23.90 22.53 -59.71
CA LEU A 5 -23.70 21.64 -58.60
C LEU A 5 -22.92 22.34 -57.51
N MET A 6 -23.60 22.76 -56.48
CA MET A 6 -22.97 23.19 -55.24
C MET A 6 -22.35 21.99 -54.56
N ILE A 7 -21.01 22.01 -54.44
CA ILE A 7 -20.25 21.09 -53.60
C ILE A 7 -20.31 21.72 -52.19
N GLU A 8 -21.10 21.08 -51.31
CA GLU A 8 -21.00 21.33 -49.88
C GLU A 8 -19.63 20.83 -49.38
N SER A 9 -18.82 21.73 -48.94
CA SER A 9 -17.59 21.44 -48.22
C SER A 9 -17.95 20.81 -46.89
N GLY A 10 -17.73 19.47 -46.80
CA GLY A 10 -17.76 18.79 -45.49
C GLY A 10 -16.73 19.40 -44.57
N GLU A 11 -17.18 20.14 -43.58
CA GLU A 11 -16.36 20.45 -42.41
C GLU A 11 -15.98 19.12 -41.78
N ASP A 12 -14.67 18.77 -41.83
CA ASP A 12 -14.04 17.78 -41.01
C ASP A 12 -14.28 18.18 -39.55
N LEU A 13 -15.29 17.60 -38.93
CA LEU A 13 -15.39 17.51 -37.47
C LEU A 13 -14.23 16.62 -37.04
N ALA A 14 -13.05 17.22 -36.86
CA ALA A 14 -11.98 16.63 -36.10
C ALA A 14 -12.59 16.26 -34.74
N ALA A 15 -12.83 14.97 -34.52
CA ALA A 15 -13.24 14.47 -33.25
C ALA A 15 -12.18 14.92 -32.23
N SER A 16 -12.52 15.88 -31.39
CA SER A 16 -11.63 16.32 -30.32
C SER A 16 -11.30 15.08 -29.49
N GLU A 17 -10.00 14.80 -29.36
CA GLU A 17 -9.56 13.71 -28.50
C GLU A 17 -10.22 13.90 -27.11
N PRO A 18 -10.75 12.83 -26.50
CA PRO A 18 -11.42 12.95 -25.23
C PRO A 18 -10.44 13.50 -24.20
N HIS A 19 -10.69 14.71 -23.72
CA HIS A 19 -9.86 15.39 -22.74
C HIS A 19 -10.18 14.84 -21.36
N ILE A 20 -9.15 14.35 -20.64
CA ILE A 20 -9.30 13.89 -19.26
C ILE A 20 -9.12 15.11 -18.35
N HIS A 21 -10.21 15.57 -17.72
CA HIS A 21 -10.15 16.73 -16.84
C HIS A 21 -9.45 16.39 -15.52
N VAL A 22 -9.83 15.29 -14.88
CA VAL A 22 -9.29 14.91 -13.56
C VAL A 22 -8.84 13.45 -13.55
N ALA A 23 -7.60 13.21 -13.14
CA ALA A 23 -7.11 11.89 -12.79
C ALA A 23 -7.13 11.71 -11.27
N ARG A 24 -7.72 10.62 -10.79
CA ARG A 24 -7.77 10.27 -9.36
C ARG A 24 -6.94 9.03 -9.12
N ILE A 25 -5.99 9.13 -8.19
CA ILE A 25 -5.04 8.08 -7.87
C ILE A 25 -5.27 7.63 -6.44
N THR A 26 -5.34 6.33 -6.22
CA THR A 26 -5.49 5.71 -4.92
C THR A 26 -4.54 4.52 -4.75
N ALA A 27 -4.28 4.12 -3.50
CA ALA A 27 -3.23 3.17 -3.15
C ALA A 27 -3.66 1.69 -3.19
N ARG A 28 -4.92 1.34 -3.53
CA ARG A 28 -5.41 -0.05 -3.50
C ARG A 28 -6.47 -0.34 -4.56
N GLU A 29 -6.40 -1.55 -5.14
CA GLU A 29 -7.35 -1.98 -6.16
C GLU A 29 -8.78 -2.14 -5.62
N PHE A 30 -8.95 -2.80 -4.48
CA PHE A 30 -10.28 -3.05 -3.90
C PHE A 30 -10.97 -1.75 -3.47
N GLU A 31 -10.24 -0.87 -2.84
CA GLU A 31 -10.73 0.44 -2.41
C GLU A 31 -10.95 1.36 -3.61
N THR A 32 -10.12 1.22 -4.66
CA THR A 32 -10.33 1.92 -5.92
C THR A 32 -11.62 1.51 -6.60
N ALA A 33 -12.02 0.25 -6.53
CA ALA A 33 -13.31 -0.19 -7.07
C ALA A 33 -14.48 0.48 -6.35
N LYS A 34 -14.42 0.57 -5.01
CA LYS A 34 -15.41 1.31 -4.20
C LYS A 34 -15.37 2.80 -4.51
N LEU A 35 -14.19 3.41 -4.51
CA LEU A 35 -14.01 4.83 -4.80
C LEU A 35 -14.50 5.18 -6.22
N ALA A 36 -14.14 4.38 -7.23
CA ALA A 36 -14.59 4.62 -8.60
C ALA A 36 -16.10 4.50 -8.73
N GLY A 37 -16.71 3.49 -8.12
CA GLY A 37 -18.18 3.35 -8.10
C GLY A 37 -18.85 4.55 -7.46
N ALA A 38 -18.31 5.05 -6.34
CA ALA A 38 -18.81 6.24 -5.67
C ALA A 38 -18.66 7.51 -6.52
N LEU A 39 -17.53 7.69 -7.19
CA LEU A 39 -17.26 8.84 -8.05
C LEU A 39 -18.08 8.79 -9.35
N GLU A 40 -18.30 7.60 -9.92
CA GLU A 40 -19.19 7.42 -11.08
C GLU A 40 -20.63 7.78 -10.73
N GLN A 41 -21.13 7.34 -9.56
CA GLN A 41 -22.47 7.72 -9.07
C GLN A 41 -22.61 9.24 -8.85
N ALA A 42 -21.53 9.87 -8.37
CA ALA A 42 -21.49 11.32 -8.18
C ALA A 42 -21.23 12.12 -9.47
N SER A 43 -21.14 11.47 -10.64
CA SER A 43 -20.78 12.07 -11.93
C SER A 43 -19.42 12.79 -11.92
N LEU A 44 -18.53 12.40 -11.03
CA LEU A 44 -17.19 12.99 -10.87
C LEU A 44 -16.08 12.18 -11.59
N GLY A 45 -16.46 11.18 -12.41
CA GLY A 45 -15.52 10.15 -12.88
C GLY A 45 -14.86 10.44 -14.22
N ASP A 46 -13.72 11.15 -14.24
CA ASP A 46 -12.91 11.22 -15.45
C ASP A 46 -12.00 9.99 -15.62
N LEU A 47 -11.06 9.81 -14.71
CA LEU A 47 -10.14 8.67 -14.70
C LEU A 47 -9.79 8.30 -13.26
N VAL A 48 -10.00 7.06 -12.86
CA VAL A 48 -9.58 6.56 -11.55
C VAL A 48 -8.53 5.46 -11.74
N LEU A 49 -7.36 5.67 -11.15
CA LEU A 49 -6.21 4.78 -11.23
C LEU A 49 -5.94 4.15 -9.86
N ALA A 50 -5.78 2.83 -9.83
CA ALA A 50 -5.31 2.10 -8.66
C ALA A 50 -3.81 1.88 -8.74
N MET A 51 -3.11 2.09 -7.65
CA MET A 51 -1.71 1.72 -7.52
C MET A 51 -1.55 0.67 -6.43
N ASN A 52 -1.47 -0.60 -6.84
CA ASN A 52 -1.35 -1.74 -5.94
C ASN A 52 0.08 -1.98 -5.43
N ARG A 53 0.96 -1.01 -5.63
CA ARG A 53 2.35 -1.14 -5.20
C ARG A 53 2.45 -1.26 -3.68
N ARG A 54 3.07 -2.35 -3.23
CA ARG A 54 3.28 -2.62 -1.80
C ARG A 54 4.70 -2.24 -1.42
N PHE A 55 4.86 -1.08 -0.76
CA PHE A 55 6.16 -0.61 -0.27
C PHE A 55 6.47 -1.10 1.14
N VAL A 56 5.46 -1.52 1.87
CA VAL A 56 5.60 -2.05 3.24
C VAL A 56 6.11 -3.49 3.28
N TRP A 57 6.15 -4.17 2.12
CA TRP A 57 6.47 -5.59 2.00
C TRP A 57 7.57 -5.87 0.98
N GLY A 58 8.51 -6.75 1.35
CA GLY A 58 9.60 -7.16 0.47
C GLY A 58 10.71 -6.11 0.32
N ALA A 59 11.65 -6.39 -0.58
CA ALA A 59 12.70 -5.43 -0.90
C ALA A 59 12.13 -4.20 -1.61
N PRO A 60 12.59 -2.99 -1.28
CA PRO A 60 12.17 -1.82 -2.01
C PRO A 60 12.57 -1.91 -3.48
N PRO A 61 11.73 -1.45 -4.41
CA PRO A 61 12.06 -1.48 -5.82
C PRO A 61 13.30 -0.65 -6.12
N SER A 62 14.10 -1.10 -7.08
CA SER A 62 15.25 -0.36 -7.59
C SER A 62 14.82 0.93 -8.31
N GLY A 63 15.76 1.85 -8.54
CA GLY A 63 15.48 3.06 -9.32
C GLY A 63 14.97 2.73 -10.72
N ALA A 64 15.57 1.75 -11.40
CA ALA A 64 15.16 1.31 -12.72
C ALA A 64 13.73 0.72 -12.77
N GLU A 65 13.33 -0.04 -11.74
CA GLU A 65 11.96 -0.54 -11.62
C GLU A 65 10.95 0.59 -11.37
N LEU A 66 11.34 1.61 -10.60
CA LEU A 66 10.49 2.78 -10.37
C LEU A 66 10.33 3.63 -11.64
N GLU A 67 11.40 3.80 -12.41
CA GLU A 67 11.37 4.50 -13.72
C GLU A 67 10.51 3.73 -14.72
N ALA A 68 10.68 2.40 -14.81
CA ALA A 68 9.89 1.54 -15.69
C ALA A 68 8.39 1.58 -15.32
N PHE A 69 8.05 1.72 -14.04
CA PHE A 69 6.67 1.84 -13.59
C PHE A 69 5.98 3.07 -14.19
N PHE A 70 6.67 4.19 -14.31
CA PHE A 70 6.14 5.45 -14.84
C PHE A 70 6.22 5.56 -16.37
N ALA A 71 7.05 4.74 -17.02
CA ALA A 71 7.26 4.78 -18.45
C ALA A 71 6.00 4.39 -19.25
N PRO A 72 5.92 4.68 -20.55
CA PRO A 72 4.91 4.11 -21.43
C PRO A 72 4.90 2.58 -21.37
N HIS A 73 3.70 1.99 -21.40
CA HIS A 73 3.54 0.54 -21.29
C HIS A 73 4.31 -0.20 -22.39
N THR A 74 5.14 -1.15 -21.97
CA THR A 74 5.79 -2.10 -22.87
C THR A 74 5.43 -3.52 -22.43
N THR A 75 5.17 -4.42 -23.38
CA THR A 75 4.88 -5.83 -23.10
C THR A 75 6.09 -6.62 -22.56
N GLN A 76 7.25 -5.97 -22.42
CA GLN A 76 8.51 -6.63 -22.08
C GLN A 76 8.71 -6.86 -20.58
N LEU A 77 8.01 -6.13 -19.71
CA LEU A 77 8.11 -6.24 -18.26
C LEU A 77 6.71 -6.23 -17.61
N PRO A 78 5.95 -7.32 -17.75
CA PRO A 78 4.62 -7.42 -17.14
C PRO A 78 4.72 -7.35 -15.60
N GLY A 79 3.75 -6.68 -14.98
CA GLY A 79 3.68 -6.52 -13.52
C GLY A 79 4.55 -5.39 -12.95
N LEU A 80 5.26 -4.63 -13.78
CA LEU A 80 6.09 -3.49 -13.37
C LEU A 80 5.58 -2.13 -13.86
N HIS A 81 4.40 -2.09 -14.45
CA HIS A 81 3.84 -0.87 -15.02
C HIS A 81 2.58 -0.44 -14.26
N TRP A 82 2.32 0.86 -14.17
CA TRP A 82 1.15 1.40 -13.47
C TRP A 82 -0.19 0.94 -14.07
N LEU A 83 -0.22 0.60 -15.37
CA LEU A 83 -1.42 0.05 -16.03
C LEU A 83 -1.71 -1.40 -15.62
N ASP A 84 -0.70 -2.17 -15.22
CA ASP A 84 -0.88 -3.57 -14.83
C ASP A 84 -1.73 -3.69 -13.55
N ASP A 85 -1.70 -2.65 -12.72
CA ASP A 85 -2.49 -2.55 -11.50
C ASP A 85 -3.92 -2.03 -11.75
N THR A 86 -4.22 -1.58 -12.98
CA THR A 86 -5.50 -0.97 -13.32
C THR A 86 -6.40 -1.99 -14.02
N PRO A 87 -7.63 -2.24 -13.55
CA PRO A 87 -8.56 -3.17 -14.20
C PRO A 87 -8.77 -2.84 -15.68
N ALA A 88 -8.75 -3.86 -16.54
CA ALA A 88 -8.80 -3.71 -17.99
C ALA A 88 -10.00 -2.87 -18.49
N TRP A 89 -11.16 -2.98 -17.82
CA TRP A 89 -12.37 -2.23 -18.17
C TRP A 89 -12.26 -0.71 -17.94
N ARG A 90 -11.28 -0.25 -17.13
CA ARG A 90 -10.96 1.17 -16.93
C ARG A 90 -9.99 1.71 -17.97
N LEU A 91 -9.31 0.81 -18.69
CA LEU A 91 -8.30 1.16 -19.68
C LEU A 91 -8.90 1.42 -21.07
N ASP A 92 -10.21 1.26 -21.25
CA ASP A 92 -10.89 1.47 -22.52
C ASP A 92 -11.09 2.97 -22.86
N LYS A 93 -10.72 3.86 -21.96
CA LYS A 93 -10.69 5.30 -22.27
C LYS A 93 -9.61 5.58 -23.34
N PRO A 94 -9.96 6.24 -24.46
CA PRO A 94 -8.99 6.62 -25.47
C PRO A 94 -7.88 7.48 -24.87
N GLY A 95 -6.65 7.28 -25.32
CA GLY A 95 -5.52 8.10 -24.90
C GLY A 95 -4.76 7.64 -23.67
N VAL A 96 -5.24 6.62 -22.93
CA VAL A 96 -4.54 6.08 -21.73
C VAL A 96 -3.45 5.08 -22.11
N LYS A 97 -3.73 4.23 -23.12
CA LYS A 97 -2.79 3.20 -23.58
C LYS A 97 -1.59 3.81 -24.31
N GLY A 98 -0.38 3.36 -23.98
CA GLY A 98 0.86 3.78 -24.63
C GLY A 98 1.48 5.05 -24.08
N ARG A 99 0.93 5.62 -23.01
CA ARG A 99 1.49 6.80 -22.32
C ARG A 99 2.15 6.42 -21.01
N GLY A 100 3.13 7.19 -20.59
CA GLY A 100 3.67 7.16 -19.23
C GLY A 100 2.70 7.81 -18.25
N LEU A 101 2.72 7.37 -16.99
CA LEU A 101 1.84 7.96 -15.97
C LEU A 101 2.06 9.47 -15.84
N ILE A 102 3.30 9.91 -15.80
CA ILE A 102 3.64 11.33 -15.64
C ILE A 102 3.15 12.14 -16.85
N GLU A 103 3.34 11.63 -18.08
CA GLU A 103 2.82 12.24 -19.30
C GLU A 103 1.30 12.39 -19.24
N LEU A 104 0.59 11.32 -18.85
CA LEU A 104 -0.85 11.35 -18.68
C LEU A 104 -1.29 12.39 -17.65
N LEU A 105 -0.61 12.46 -16.50
CA LEU A 105 -0.94 13.44 -15.45
C LEU A 105 -0.69 14.89 -15.89
N PHE A 106 0.26 15.11 -16.81
CA PHE A 106 0.48 16.43 -17.40
C PHE A 106 -0.63 16.90 -18.35
N GLU A 107 -1.31 15.96 -18.97
CA GLU A 107 -2.42 16.28 -19.89
C GLU A 107 -3.74 16.52 -19.14
N CYS A 108 -3.88 16.01 -17.90
CA CYS A 108 -5.01 16.30 -17.06
C CYS A 108 -4.98 17.75 -16.54
N GLU A 109 -6.13 18.37 -16.36
CA GLU A 109 -6.23 19.70 -15.72
C GLU A 109 -5.78 19.64 -14.27
N SER A 110 -6.11 18.53 -13.56
CA SER A 110 -5.67 18.25 -12.20
C SER A 110 -5.52 16.76 -11.95
N ALA A 111 -4.65 16.41 -11.01
CA ALA A 111 -4.48 15.06 -10.50
C ALA A 111 -4.78 15.03 -9.00
N GLU A 112 -5.80 14.28 -8.58
CA GLU A 112 -6.15 14.10 -7.19
C GLU A 112 -5.51 12.82 -6.64
N LEU A 113 -4.72 12.95 -5.58
CA LEU A 113 -4.14 11.84 -4.84
C LEU A 113 -5.02 11.55 -3.61
N TRP A 114 -5.82 10.50 -3.68
CA TRP A 114 -6.70 10.08 -2.59
C TRP A 114 -5.93 9.16 -1.66
N ILE A 115 -5.56 9.70 -0.50
CA ILE A 115 -4.61 9.09 0.43
C ILE A 115 -5.30 8.77 1.76
N GLU A 116 -5.20 7.51 2.14
CA GLU A 116 -5.71 6.95 3.38
C GLU A 116 -4.70 7.04 4.53
N PRO A 117 -5.16 6.97 5.80
CA PRO A 117 -4.28 6.97 6.96
C PRO A 117 -3.61 5.61 7.20
N ASN A 118 -3.13 4.93 6.14
CA ASN A 118 -2.37 3.69 6.27
C ASN A 118 -0.94 3.86 5.76
N PRO A 119 0.04 3.12 6.32
CA PRO A 119 1.44 3.30 6.00
C PRO A 119 1.78 3.11 4.51
N ASN A 120 1.14 2.16 3.80
CA ASN A 120 1.43 1.96 2.39
C ASN A 120 0.97 3.12 1.52
N ALA A 121 -0.23 3.68 1.80
CA ALA A 121 -0.72 4.85 1.08
C ALA A 121 0.16 6.08 1.33
N GLN A 122 0.66 6.25 2.56
CA GLN A 122 1.61 7.32 2.87
C GLN A 122 2.94 7.13 2.14
N LEU A 123 3.49 5.91 2.07
CA LEU A 123 4.70 5.62 1.29
C LEU A 123 4.50 5.86 -0.21
N LEU A 124 3.33 5.52 -0.75
CA LEU A 124 2.96 5.84 -2.13
C LEU A 124 2.97 7.35 -2.36
N LEU A 125 2.37 8.13 -1.46
CA LEU A 125 2.37 9.59 -1.53
C LEU A 125 3.79 10.15 -1.53
N LEU A 126 4.64 9.67 -0.60
CA LEU A 126 6.05 10.09 -0.52
C LEU A 126 6.81 9.83 -1.82
N TRP A 127 6.63 8.62 -2.38
CA TRP A 127 7.26 8.23 -3.63
C TRP A 127 6.79 9.08 -4.81
N LEU A 128 5.47 9.30 -4.96
CA LEU A 128 4.91 10.11 -6.04
C LEU A 128 5.40 11.56 -5.96
N LEU A 129 5.37 12.17 -4.78
CA LEU A 129 5.83 13.53 -4.60
C LEU A 129 7.35 13.67 -4.83
N ASP A 130 8.17 12.71 -4.38
CA ASP A 130 9.62 12.73 -4.64
C ASP A 130 9.91 12.60 -6.14
N HIS A 131 9.26 11.69 -6.83
CA HIS A 131 9.45 11.47 -8.26
C HIS A 131 8.98 12.66 -9.10
N CYS A 132 7.75 13.14 -8.87
CA CYS A 132 7.19 14.27 -9.59
C CYS A 132 7.86 15.60 -9.24
N GLY A 133 8.46 15.71 -8.07
CA GLY A 133 9.17 16.92 -7.63
C GLY A 133 10.48 17.20 -8.38
N GLY A 134 11.10 16.18 -8.98
CA GLY A 134 12.23 16.33 -9.91
C GLY A 134 11.84 17.03 -11.22
N GLU A 135 10.60 16.85 -11.63
CA GLU A 135 9.98 17.45 -12.81
C GLU A 135 9.16 18.69 -12.39
N ARG A 136 9.76 19.83 -12.24
CA ARG A 136 9.22 21.09 -11.63
C ARG A 136 7.78 21.51 -12.02
N VAL A 137 7.18 20.92 -13.04
CA VAL A 137 5.87 21.31 -13.58
C VAL A 137 4.71 20.56 -12.90
N ALA A 138 4.96 19.40 -12.31
CA ALA A 138 3.88 18.48 -11.88
C ALA A 138 3.20 18.86 -10.56
N VAL A 139 3.94 19.41 -9.62
CA VAL A 139 3.45 19.57 -8.23
C VAL A 139 2.24 20.51 -8.12
N SER A 140 2.19 21.57 -8.93
CA SER A 140 1.07 22.53 -8.92
C SER A 140 -0.25 21.96 -9.45
N ARG A 141 -0.20 20.81 -10.15
CA ARG A 141 -1.39 20.13 -10.67
C ARG A 141 -1.94 19.07 -9.72
N PHE A 142 -1.15 18.67 -8.71
CA PHE A 142 -1.60 17.73 -7.70
C PHE A 142 -2.48 18.39 -6.65
N VAL A 143 -3.47 17.64 -6.24
CA VAL A 143 -4.30 17.94 -5.06
C VAL A 143 -4.32 16.68 -4.20
N ILE A 144 -3.86 16.76 -2.96
CA ILE A 144 -3.93 15.63 -2.04
C ILE A 144 -5.31 15.70 -1.35
N ARG A 145 -6.08 14.61 -1.48
CA ARG A 145 -7.34 14.36 -0.81
C ARG A 145 -7.09 13.38 0.33
N GLN A 146 -6.92 13.92 1.53
CA GLN A 146 -6.59 13.11 2.69
C GLN A 146 -7.87 12.59 3.36
N LEU A 147 -8.03 11.27 3.39
CA LEU A 147 -9.11 10.58 4.08
C LEU A 147 -8.75 10.38 5.56
N ASP A 148 -9.73 10.47 6.45
CA ASP A 148 -9.55 10.20 7.89
C ASP A 148 -9.76 8.73 8.24
N VAL A 149 -10.30 7.95 7.30
CA VAL A 149 -10.62 6.52 7.45
C VAL A 149 -10.12 5.74 6.23
N ALA A 150 -9.97 4.42 6.40
CA ALA A 150 -9.73 3.55 5.26
C ALA A 150 -10.98 3.51 4.36
N ALA A 151 -10.81 3.72 3.05
CA ALA A 151 -11.92 3.73 2.09
C ALA A 151 -12.69 2.39 2.08
N GLY A 152 -12.00 1.27 2.40
CA GLY A 152 -12.61 -0.04 2.55
C GLY A 152 -13.60 -0.16 3.72
N ASP A 153 -13.50 0.70 4.72
CA ASP A 153 -14.36 0.70 5.90
C ASP A 153 -15.62 1.57 5.75
N VAL A 154 -15.80 2.20 4.58
CA VAL A 154 -16.89 3.14 4.30
C VAL A 154 -17.72 2.66 3.10
N ASP A 155 -19.04 2.80 3.18
CA ASP A 155 -19.89 2.56 2.03
C ASP A 155 -19.57 3.51 0.87
N PRO A 156 -19.64 3.08 -0.40
CA PRO A 156 -19.31 3.90 -1.57
C PRO A 156 -20.06 5.24 -1.60
N GLU A 157 -21.35 5.23 -1.26
CA GLU A 157 -22.19 6.44 -1.22
C GLU A 157 -21.67 7.45 -0.19
N ARG A 158 -21.30 6.99 0.99
CA ARG A 158 -20.71 7.82 2.05
C ARG A 158 -19.30 8.28 1.71
N LEU A 159 -18.54 7.49 0.97
CA LEU A 159 -17.21 7.88 0.51
C LEU A 159 -17.28 9.07 -0.46
N ALA A 160 -18.27 9.07 -1.37
CA ALA A 160 -18.52 10.20 -2.28
C ALA A 160 -18.94 11.49 -1.53
N GLU A 161 -19.67 11.33 -0.42
CA GLU A 161 -20.13 12.44 0.42
C GLU A 161 -19.04 12.98 1.36
N GLN A 162 -17.97 12.21 1.59
CA GLN A 162 -16.86 12.68 2.40
C GLN A 162 -16.22 13.91 1.76
N ASN A 163 -16.01 14.92 2.57
CA ASN A 163 -15.23 16.10 2.19
C ASN A 163 -13.81 15.95 2.73
N PRO A 164 -12.92 15.19 2.04
CA PRO A 164 -11.59 14.92 2.55
C PRO A 164 -10.78 16.21 2.67
N ARG A 165 -9.90 16.25 3.67
CA ARG A 165 -8.98 17.37 3.82
C ARG A 165 -8.20 17.58 2.54
N THR A 166 -8.28 18.78 1.97
CA THR A 166 -7.57 19.15 0.75
C THR A 166 -6.24 19.81 1.10
N ILE A 167 -5.16 19.28 0.51
CA ILE A 167 -3.81 19.87 0.62
C ILE A 167 -3.32 20.14 -0.80
N ASN A 168 -2.94 21.38 -1.07
CA ASN A 168 -2.27 21.76 -2.30
C ASN A 168 -0.76 21.64 -2.07
N PRO A 169 -0.06 20.69 -2.72
CA PRO A 169 1.35 20.47 -2.47
C PRO A 169 2.18 21.71 -2.85
N SER A 170 3.16 21.98 -2.02
CA SER A 170 4.18 23.02 -2.26
C SER A 170 5.56 22.36 -2.36
N GLN A 171 6.58 23.15 -2.69
CA GLN A 171 7.96 22.70 -2.68
C GLN A 171 8.38 22.08 -1.34
N GLY A 172 7.88 22.60 -0.21
CA GLY A 172 8.13 22.02 1.13
C GLY A 172 7.56 20.61 1.28
N HIS A 173 6.40 20.31 0.69
CA HIS A 173 5.84 18.95 0.68
C HIS A 173 6.73 17.98 -0.10
N VAL A 174 7.24 18.41 -1.27
CA VAL A 174 8.16 17.62 -2.10
C VAL A 174 9.46 17.34 -1.36
N GLU A 175 10.04 18.35 -0.73
CA GLU A 175 11.29 18.20 0.04
C GLU A 175 11.12 17.27 1.23
N LEU A 176 9.99 17.40 1.97
CA LEU A 176 9.66 16.49 3.06
C LEU A 176 9.46 15.07 2.54
N ALA A 177 8.69 14.89 1.48
CA ALA A 177 8.43 13.59 0.88
C ALA A 177 9.73 12.92 0.41
N GLY A 178 10.60 13.65 -0.29
CA GLY A 178 11.90 13.14 -0.72
C GLY A 178 12.83 12.76 0.42
N ARG A 179 12.85 13.54 1.51
CA ARG A 179 13.61 13.16 2.73
C ARG A 179 13.06 11.90 3.34
N ALA A 180 11.74 11.80 3.50
CA ALA A 180 11.08 10.65 4.09
C ALA A 180 11.24 9.39 3.23
N TRP A 181 11.06 9.50 1.92
CA TRP A 181 11.24 8.38 0.98
C TRP A 181 12.67 7.84 1.01
N ARG A 182 13.69 8.71 0.98
CA ARG A 182 15.08 8.30 1.12
C ARG A 182 15.39 7.68 2.48
N ALA A 183 14.82 8.22 3.56
CA ALA A 183 14.97 7.67 4.91
C ALA A 183 14.41 6.25 5.01
N TYR A 184 13.22 6.00 4.43
CA TYR A 184 12.61 4.69 4.40
C TYR A 184 13.43 3.65 3.59
N ARG A 185 14.04 4.08 2.50
CA ARG A 185 14.89 3.23 1.64
C ARG A 185 16.33 3.07 2.14
N SER A 186 16.68 3.66 3.26
CA SER A 186 18.01 3.54 3.84
C SER A 186 18.32 2.11 4.30
N PRO A 187 19.60 1.66 4.24
CA PRO A 187 19.99 0.31 4.65
C PRO A 187 19.88 0.07 6.17
N THR A 188 19.46 1.09 6.92
CA THR A 188 19.18 1.01 8.36
C THR A 188 17.97 1.87 8.72
N PRO A 189 17.17 1.52 9.75
CA PRO A 189 16.02 2.30 10.16
C PRO A 189 16.35 3.65 10.81
N ARG A 190 17.63 3.96 11.06
CA ARG A 190 18.07 5.18 11.79
C ARG A 190 17.53 6.46 11.18
N ALA A 191 17.68 6.61 9.85
CA ALA A 191 17.22 7.81 9.15
C ALA A 191 15.69 8.01 9.28
N TRP A 192 14.92 6.92 9.35
CA TRP A 192 13.47 6.96 9.56
C TRP A 192 13.11 7.41 10.98
N VAL A 193 13.85 6.94 12.00
CA VAL A 193 13.69 7.42 13.39
C VAL A 193 14.09 8.89 13.51
N ASP A 194 15.15 9.30 12.82
CA ASP A 194 15.58 10.71 12.85
C ASP A 194 14.57 11.62 12.16
N LEU A 195 13.84 11.14 11.17
CA LEU A 195 12.74 11.86 10.53
C LEU A 195 11.65 12.27 11.55
N LEU A 196 11.31 11.40 12.51
CA LEU A 196 10.32 11.68 13.56
C LEU A 196 10.71 12.84 14.50
N LYS A 197 11.97 13.25 14.49
CA LYS A 197 12.47 14.40 15.28
C LYS A 197 12.33 15.71 14.51
N THR A 198 11.84 15.68 13.28
CA THR A 198 11.66 16.87 12.42
C THR A 198 10.20 17.28 12.34
N ASP A 199 9.93 18.48 11.83
CA ASP A 199 8.56 18.90 11.56
C ASP A 199 7.94 18.12 10.40
N LEU A 200 6.87 17.39 10.67
CA LEU A 200 6.09 16.59 9.72
C LEU A 200 4.71 17.22 9.43
N SER A 201 4.42 18.40 9.94
CA SER A 201 3.09 19.04 9.88
C SER A 201 2.55 19.27 8.48
N LEU A 202 3.40 19.34 7.46
CA LEU A 202 3.02 19.41 6.05
C LEU A 202 2.30 18.14 5.58
N LEU A 203 2.65 16.97 6.12
CA LEU A 203 2.02 15.67 5.85
C LEU A 203 1.48 15.08 7.16
N PRO A 204 0.31 15.52 7.65
CA PRO A 204 -0.14 15.27 9.02
C PRO A 204 -0.30 13.80 9.41
N GLN A 205 -0.61 12.91 8.45
CA GLN A 205 -0.74 11.47 8.72
C GLN A 205 0.60 10.73 8.69
N LEU A 206 1.69 11.40 8.27
CA LEU A 206 2.99 10.75 8.11
C LEU A 206 3.57 10.30 9.46
N GLU A 207 3.43 11.09 10.52
CA GLU A 207 3.98 10.74 11.84
C GLU A 207 3.40 9.42 12.36
N GLN A 208 2.07 9.29 12.34
CA GLN A 208 1.39 8.08 12.79
C GLN A 208 1.78 6.87 11.94
N SER A 209 1.85 7.03 10.62
CA SER A 209 2.27 5.97 9.70
C SER A 209 3.73 5.58 9.90
N ALA A 210 4.59 6.55 10.19
CA ALA A 210 6.00 6.30 10.47
C ALA A 210 6.20 5.50 11.75
N ILE A 211 5.46 5.82 12.81
CA ILE A 211 5.46 5.06 14.05
C ILE A 211 4.91 3.65 13.81
N GLY A 212 3.78 3.52 13.08
CA GLY A 212 3.20 2.23 12.75
C GLY A 212 4.15 1.30 11.99
N LEU A 213 4.98 1.85 11.08
CA LEU A 213 6.03 1.09 10.40
C LEU A 213 7.16 0.66 11.33
N LEU A 214 7.61 1.52 12.25
CA LEU A 214 8.63 1.16 13.24
C LEU A 214 8.15 0.06 14.19
N GLU A 215 6.88 0.04 14.52
CA GLU A 215 6.27 -1.03 15.33
C GLU A 215 6.28 -2.40 14.63
N GLU A 216 6.48 -2.46 13.31
CA GLU A 216 6.65 -3.72 12.56
C GLU A 216 8.11 -4.22 12.57
N LEU A 217 9.05 -3.47 13.12
CA LEU A 217 10.36 -4.02 13.48
C LEU A 217 10.22 -5.02 14.63
N PRO A 218 11.08 -6.05 14.71
CA PRO A 218 11.15 -6.94 15.85
C PRO A 218 11.22 -6.18 17.18
N SER A 219 10.31 -6.48 18.10
CA SER A 219 10.31 -5.89 19.44
C SER A 219 11.55 -6.33 20.23
N VAL A 220 11.97 -5.51 21.18
CA VAL A 220 13.10 -5.81 22.09
C VAL A 220 12.80 -6.96 23.04
N THR A 221 11.53 -7.20 23.35
CA THR A 221 11.11 -8.24 24.30
C THR A 221 10.70 -9.53 23.60
N THR A 222 9.89 -9.46 22.56
CA THR A 222 9.24 -10.62 21.95
C THR A 222 9.85 -11.05 20.61
N GLY A 223 10.66 -10.18 19.98
CA GLY A 223 11.23 -10.45 18.65
C GLY A 223 10.22 -10.40 17.51
N LEU A 224 8.95 -10.11 17.77
CA LEU A 224 7.89 -9.99 16.78
C LEU A 224 7.53 -8.53 16.51
N GLY A 225 7.05 -8.24 15.31
CA GLY A 225 6.42 -6.98 14.97
C GLY A 225 5.00 -6.89 15.54
N ALA A 226 4.45 -5.69 15.59
CA ALA A 226 3.16 -5.45 16.23
C ALA A 226 2.00 -6.16 15.53
N THR A 227 2.04 -6.37 14.21
CA THR A 227 1.01 -7.16 13.51
C THR A 227 1.11 -8.64 13.87
N GLU A 228 2.30 -9.21 13.98
CA GLU A 228 2.52 -10.59 14.41
C GLU A 228 2.04 -10.78 15.87
N MET A 229 2.36 -9.83 16.76
CA MET A 229 1.86 -9.85 18.14
C MET A 229 0.33 -9.77 18.17
N ARG A 230 -0.28 -8.93 17.35
CA ARG A 230 -1.75 -8.84 17.25
C ARG A 230 -2.40 -10.15 16.79
N ILE A 231 -1.76 -10.87 15.88
CA ILE A 231 -2.21 -12.21 15.46
C ILE A 231 -2.22 -13.17 16.67
N LEU A 232 -1.14 -13.20 17.47
CA LEU A 232 -1.08 -14.04 18.68
C LEU A 232 -2.17 -13.66 19.70
N GLU A 233 -2.40 -12.36 19.94
CA GLU A 233 -3.48 -11.88 20.82
C GLU A 233 -4.86 -12.35 20.37
N LEU A 234 -5.13 -12.31 19.06
CA LEU A 234 -6.41 -12.74 18.50
C LEU A 234 -6.61 -14.26 18.59
N ILE A 235 -5.53 -15.04 18.59
CA ILE A 235 -5.55 -16.50 18.72
C ILE A 235 -5.56 -16.95 20.19
N ALA A 236 -5.14 -16.11 21.12
CA ALA A 236 -5.03 -16.48 22.54
C ALA A 236 -6.29 -17.09 23.17
N PRO A 237 -7.53 -16.70 22.78
CA PRO A 237 -8.75 -17.38 23.26
C PRO A 237 -8.88 -18.85 22.83
N GLY A 238 -8.13 -19.29 21.79
CA GLY A 238 -8.11 -20.63 21.25
C GLY A 238 -9.19 -20.92 20.20
N GLU A 239 -8.93 -21.91 19.35
CA GLU A 239 -9.83 -22.41 18.29
C GLU A 239 -10.31 -21.37 17.27
N VAL A 240 -9.47 -20.37 16.98
CA VAL A 240 -9.76 -19.28 16.05
C VAL A 240 -9.57 -19.76 14.61
N GLN A 241 -10.45 -19.37 13.68
CA GLN A 241 -10.25 -19.62 12.24
C GLN A 241 -9.22 -18.64 11.66
N PRO A 242 -8.41 -19.05 10.65
CA PRO A 242 -7.39 -18.19 10.08
C PRO A 242 -7.88 -16.81 9.64
N PHE A 243 -9.02 -16.74 8.94
CA PHE A 243 -9.54 -15.45 8.47
C PHE A 243 -10.06 -14.51 9.57
N GLU A 244 -10.22 -14.99 10.79
CA GLU A 244 -10.59 -14.13 11.92
C GLU A 244 -9.44 -13.25 12.41
N VAL A 245 -8.19 -13.55 12.04
CA VAL A 245 -7.02 -12.73 12.37
C VAL A 245 -6.61 -11.76 11.26
N PHE A 246 -7.27 -11.83 10.10
CA PHE A 246 -7.00 -10.94 8.98
C PHE A 246 -7.61 -9.55 9.20
N PRO A 247 -7.03 -8.48 8.61
CA PRO A 247 -7.66 -7.18 8.59
C PRO A 247 -8.94 -7.24 7.74
N GLY A 248 -10.03 -6.62 8.18
CA GLY A 248 -11.29 -6.65 7.43
C GLY A 248 -12.49 -6.16 8.23
N ASP A 249 -13.68 -6.38 7.67
CA ASP A 249 -14.98 -5.83 8.11
C ASP A 249 -15.40 -6.20 9.54
N GLN A 250 -14.83 -7.23 10.13
CA GLN A 250 -15.23 -7.70 11.44
C GLN A 250 -14.53 -7.00 12.62
N LYS A 251 -13.74 -5.96 12.37
CA LYS A 251 -13.08 -5.09 13.38
C LYS A 251 -12.23 -5.82 14.44
N ARG A 252 -11.92 -7.09 14.26
CA ARG A 252 -11.06 -7.83 15.20
C ARG A 252 -9.60 -7.41 15.07
N ASN A 253 -9.11 -7.25 13.85
CA ASN A 253 -7.76 -6.77 13.58
C ASN A 253 -7.81 -5.37 12.96
N GLU A 254 -7.56 -4.35 13.77
CA GLU A 254 -7.58 -2.94 13.36
C GLU A 254 -6.24 -2.47 12.76
N ARG A 255 -5.20 -3.31 12.81
CA ARG A 255 -3.91 -2.95 12.20
C ARG A 255 -4.02 -2.99 10.68
N ARG A 256 -3.58 -1.92 10.04
CA ARG A 256 -3.68 -1.69 8.58
C ARG A 256 -2.31 -1.48 7.92
N VAL A 257 -1.21 -1.92 8.53
CA VAL A 257 0.13 -1.86 7.91
C VAL A 257 0.21 -2.87 6.77
N PHE A 258 -0.22 -4.10 7.04
CA PHE A 258 -0.22 -5.21 6.09
C PHE A 258 -1.62 -5.55 5.60
N ASP A 259 -1.71 -5.97 4.35
CA ASP A 259 -2.96 -6.38 3.73
C ASP A 259 -3.23 -7.89 3.88
N TYR A 260 -4.25 -8.35 3.15
CA TYR A 260 -4.70 -9.73 3.15
C TYR A 260 -3.58 -10.75 2.85
N TRP A 261 -2.79 -10.53 1.79
CA TRP A 261 -1.74 -11.47 1.37
C TRP A 261 -0.56 -11.49 2.33
N GLU A 262 -0.21 -10.32 2.81
CA GLU A 262 0.91 -10.13 3.75
C GLU A 262 0.59 -10.74 5.11
N VAL A 263 -0.62 -10.52 5.62
CA VAL A 263 -1.06 -11.14 6.90
C VAL A 263 -1.12 -12.66 6.80
N GLY A 264 -1.59 -13.21 5.66
CA GLY A 264 -1.53 -14.65 5.43
C GLY A 264 -0.10 -15.21 5.46
N THR A 265 0.86 -14.47 4.88
CA THR A 265 2.29 -14.84 4.93
C THR A 265 2.88 -14.73 6.34
N LEU A 266 2.48 -13.72 7.13
CA LEU A 266 2.89 -13.62 8.54
C LEU A 266 2.34 -14.78 9.37
N LEU A 267 1.08 -15.16 9.15
CA LEU A 267 0.47 -16.31 9.81
C LEU A 267 1.21 -17.61 9.49
N ASP A 268 1.57 -17.83 8.23
CA ASP A 268 2.42 -18.97 7.84
C ASP A 268 3.78 -18.92 8.53
N GLY A 269 4.40 -17.74 8.60
CA GLY A 269 5.68 -17.55 9.29
C GLY A 269 5.63 -17.94 10.78
N LEU A 270 4.52 -17.65 11.44
CA LEU A 270 4.30 -18.01 12.85
C LEU A 270 3.97 -19.50 13.06
N ALA A 271 3.35 -20.14 12.06
CA ALA A 271 2.86 -21.53 12.15
C ALA A 271 3.82 -22.56 11.56
N ARG A 272 4.70 -22.19 10.61
CA ARG A 272 5.51 -23.12 9.81
C ARG A 272 7.02 -22.93 9.97
N CYS A 273 7.43 -22.16 10.95
CA CYS A 273 8.86 -21.98 11.30
C CYS A 273 9.40 -23.19 12.11
N PRO A 274 10.72 -23.25 12.37
CA PRO A 274 11.33 -24.34 13.12
C PRO A 274 10.72 -24.61 14.49
N VAL A 275 10.39 -23.56 15.24
CA VAL A 275 9.67 -23.65 16.52
C VAL A 275 8.42 -22.78 16.45
N PRO A 276 7.27 -23.35 16.05
CA PRO A 276 6.07 -22.57 15.79
C PRO A 276 5.50 -21.91 17.05
N ALA A 277 5.01 -20.66 16.90
CA ALA A 277 4.22 -19.98 17.92
C ALA A 277 2.72 -20.33 17.83
N ILE A 278 2.28 -20.83 16.68
CA ILE A 278 0.89 -21.18 16.37
C ILE A 278 0.83 -22.63 15.89
N SER A 279 -0.21 -23.35 16.33
CA SER A 279 -0.55 -24.70 15.87
C SER A 279 -1.94 -24.73 15.22
N GLY A 280 -2.25 -25.82 14.50
CA GLY A 280 -3.56 -26.05 13.91
C GLY A 280 -3.80 -25.44 12.54
N LEU A 281 -2.79 -24.85 11.91
CA LEU A 281 -2.84 -24.41 10.51
C LEU A 281 -2.53 -25.60 9.58
N GLU A 282 -3.58 -26.27 9.12
CA GLU A 282 -3.47 -27.55 8.40
C GLU A 282 -3.05 -27.40 6.93
N GLU A 283 -3.43 -26.28 6.27
CA GLU A 283 -3.17 -26.02 4.86
C GLU A 283 -2.24 -24.79 4.70
N GLY A 284 -1.50 -24.74 3.61
CA GLY A 284 -0.63 -23.62 3.23
C GLY A 284 0.53 -24.08 2.32
N PRO A 285 1.48 -23.23 1.99
CA PRO A 285 1.53 -21.81 2.37
C PRO A 285 0.37 -21.00 1.78
N PHE A 286 0.08 -19.84 2.41
CA PHE A 286 -0.93 -18.90 1.93
C PHE A 286 -0.48 -18.29 0.60
N SER A 287 -1.12 -18.69 -0.48
CA SER A 287 -0.74 -18.32 -1.83
C SER A 287 -1.98 -18.24 -2.72
N LEU A 288 -1.83 -17.63 -3.90
CA LEU A 288 -2.91 -17.58 -4.88
C LEU A 288 -3.38 -18.99 -5.26
N ASP A 289 -2.45 -19.92 -5.49
CA ASP A 289 -2.77 -21.32 -5.85
C ASP A 289 -3.59 -22.01 -4.76
N MET A 290 -3.25 -21.79 -3.48
CA MET A 290 -4.04 -22.30 -2.35
C MET A 290 -5.43 -21.65 -2.33
N HIS A 291 -5.50 -20.35 -2.60
CA HIS A 291 -6.73 -19.57 -2.50
C HIS A 291 -7.73 -19.91 -3.62
N VAL A 292 -7.25 -20.15 -4.84
CA VAL A 292 -8.12 -20.47 -6.00
C VAL A 292 -8.53 -21.95 -6.07
N ASP A 293 -7.84 -22.86 -5.35
CA ASP A 293 -8.25 -24.26 -5.21
C ASP A 293 -9.33 -24.37 -4.11
N PRO A 294 -10.59 -24.74 -4.47
CA PRO A 294 -11.68 -24.76 -3.50
C PRO A 294 -11.45 -25.72 -2.33
N SER A 295 -10.76 -26.83 -2.57
CA SER A 295 -10.51 -27.86 -1.55
C SER A 295 -9.44 -27.39 -0.58
N ARG A 296 -8.36 -26.79 -1.08
CA ARG A 296 -7.28 -26.22 -0.27
C ARG A 296 -7.77 -25.03 0.53
N HIS A 297 -8.50 -24.13 -0.12
CA HIS A 297 -9.10 -22.96 0.53
C HIS A 297 -10.07 -23.36 1.66
N ALA A 298 -10.91 -24.40 1.42
CA ALA A 298 -11.83 -24.91 2.45
C ALA A 298 -11.07 -25.49 3.67
N ARG A 299 -9.99 -26.28 3.45
CA ARG A 299 -9.16 -26.79 4.54
C ARG A 299 -8.48 -25.67 5.30
N TYR A 300 -7.90 -24.69 4.61
CA TYR A 300 -7.31 -23.50 5.25
C TYR A 300 -8.33 -22.80 6.15
N LYS A 301 -9.51 -22.50 5.62
CA LYS A 301 -10.60 -21.84 6.35
C LYS A 301 -11.09 -22.63 7.56
N GLN A 302 -11.08 -23.97 7.48
CA GLN A 302 -11.56 -24.86 8.55
C GLN A 302 -10.51 -25.10 9.64
N SER A 303 -9.25 -24.72 9.43
CA SER A 303 -8.20 -24.84 10.44
C SER A 303 -8.62 -24.18 11.76
N ARG A 304 -8.14 -24.73 12.87
CA ARG A 304 -8.40 -24.23 14.23
C ARG A 304 -7.07 -23.85 14.88
N LEU A 305 -6.81 -22.55 14.91
CA LEU A 305 -5.56 -22.01 15.40
C LEU A 305 -5.56 -21.96 16.93
N SER A 306 -4.43 -22.33 17.51
CA SER A 306 -4.15 -22.22 18.95
C SER A 306 -2.70 -21.82 19.18
N LEU A 307 -2.41 -21.13 20.27
CA LEU A 307 -1.05 -20.83 20.66
C LEU A 307 -0.34 -22.09 21.15
N THR A 308 0.90 -22.28 20.69
CA THR A 308 1.83 -23.25 21.29
C THR A 308 2.37 -22.73 22.63
N ASP A 309 3.18 -23.52 23.34
CA ASP A 309 3.83 -23.04 24.57
C ASP A 309 4.79 -21.88 24.28
N LEU A 310 5.53 -21.92 23.14
CA LEU A 310 6.33 -20.78 22.70
C LEU A 310 5.43 -19.55 22.42
N GLY A 311 4.31 -19.74 21.71
CA GLY A 311 3.38 -18.65 21.41
C GLY A 311 2.84 -17.97 22.66
N LYS A 312 2.51 -18.74 23.71
CA LYS A 312 2.05 -18.23 25.01
C LYS A 312 3.18 -17.45 25.73
N ALA A 313 4.39 -18.01 25.76
CA ALA A 313 5.54 -17.36 26.40
C ALA A 313 5.95 -16.08 25.68
N VAL A 314 5.93 -16.06 24.34
CA VAL A 314 6.17 -14.84 23.54
C VAL A 314 5.09 -13.80 23.82
N LEU A 315 3.82 -14.20 23.83
CA LEU A 315 2.70 -13.28 24.14
C LEU A 315 2.80 -12.68 25.54
N ALA A 316 3.29 -13.47 26.53
CA ALA A 316 3.55 -13.01 27.88
C ALA A 316 4.81 -12.13 28.01
N GLY A 317 5.62 -12.00 26.96
CA GLY A 317 6.91 -11.29 26.99
C GLY A 317 8.03 -12.03 27.74
N GLU A 318 7.85 -13.33 27.97
CA GLU A 318 8.82 -14.19 28.66
C GLU A 318 9.85 -14.80 27.70
N GLU A 319 9.53 -14.87 26.41
CA GLU A 319 10.41 -15.43 25.36
C GLU A 319 10.49 -14.52 24.13
N ASP A 320 11.67 -14.55 23.49
CA ASP A 320 11.97 -13.89 22.24
C ASP A 320 11.87 -14.86 21.07
N PHE A 321 10.89 -14.71 20.20
CA PHE A 321 10.65 -15.55 19.04
C PHE A 321 11.86 -15.70 18.13
N CYS A 322 12.65 -14.62 17.94
CA CYS A 322 13.85 -14.62 17.08
C CYS A 322 15.01 -15.45 17.65
N ARG A 323 14.98 -15.84 18.94
CA ARG A 323 15.98 -16.78 19.50
C ARG A 323 15.76 -18.21 19.06
N HIS A 324 14.51 -18.54 18.72
CA HIS A 324 14.10 -19.89 18.32
C HIS A 324 13.98 -20.04 16.81
N ASN A 325 13.77 -18.91 16.11
CA ASN A 325 13.46 -18.92 14.69
C ASN A 325 14.36 -17.93 13.93
N PRO A 326 14.99 -18.33 12.83
CA PRO A 326 15.77 -17.42 12.01
C PRO A 326 14.85 -16.39 11.34
N ILE A 327 15.33 -15.16 11.25
CA ILE A 327 14.66 -14.08 10.54
C ILE A 327 15.42 -13.72 9.27
N SER A 328 14.68 -13.52 8.16
CA SER A 328 15.16 -12.92 6.92
C SER A 328 13.99 -12.20 6.26
N ARG A 329 13.89 -10.89 6.48
CA ARG A 329 12.81 -10.06 5.88
C ARG A 329 13.28 -8.64 5.65
N TRP A 330 12.58 -7.94 4.78
CA TRP A 330 12.80 -6.53 4.52
C TRP A 330 11.89 -5.65 5.37
N TRP A 331 12.45 -4.55 5.83
CA TRP A 331 11.76 -3.42 6.39
C TRP A 331 12.25 -2.16 5.67
N GLY A 332 11.46 -1.62 4.74
CA GLY A 332 11.97 -0.60 3.82
C GLY A 332 13.27 -1.03 3.15
N GLY A 333 14.29 -0.16 3.15
CA GLY A 333 15.63 -0.48 2.63
C GLY A 333 16.50 -1.35 3.53
N THR A 334 16.00 -1.74 4.70
CA THR A 334 16.75 -2.53 5.68
C THR A 334 16.45 -4.02 5.55
N HIS A 335 17.45 -4.82 5.23
CA HIS A 335 17.35 -6.27 5.28
C HIS A 335 17.64 -6.76 6.71
N LEU A 336 16.62 -7.24 7.39
CA LEU A 336 16.69 -7.79 8.74
C LEU A 336 17.05 -9.27 8.64
N THR A 337 18.15 -9.66 9.29
CA THR A 337 18.60 -11.05 9.42
C THR A 337 18.94 -11.34 10.88
N SER A 338 19.06 -12.60 11.26
CA SER A 338 19.32 -12.98 12.66
C SER A 338 20.60 -12.37 13.23
N ASP A 339 21.60 -12.12 12.39
CA ASP A 339 22.90 -11.49 12.72
C ASP A 339 22.89 -9.95 12.54
N ARG A 340 21.86 -9.40 11.92
CA ARG A 340 21.70 -7.96 11.69
C ARG A 340 20.30 -7.51 12.06
N LEU A 341 19.91 -7.77 13.31
CA LEU A 341 18.55 -7.56 13.78
C LEU A 341 18.40 -6.20 14.46
N TRP A 342 17.80 -5.25 13.74
CA TRP A 342 17.32 -4.02 14.32
C TRP A 342 16.04 -4.28 15.10
N ARG A 343 15.91 -3.68 16.28
CA ARG A 343 14.75 -3.84 17.15
C ARG A 343 14.15 -2.49 17.53
N TRP A 344 12.85 -2.49 17.74
CA TRP A 344 12.13 -1.33 18.20
C TRP A 344 11.59 -1.52 19.62
N ASP A 345 11.92 -0.59 20.49
CA ASP A 345 11.29 -0.47 21.79
C ASP A 345 10.15 0.53 21.71
N ARG A 346 8.92 0.04 21.81
CA ARG A 346 7.70 0.85 21.68
C ARG A 346 7.56 1.82 22.86
N ASP A 347 7.91 1.40 24.07
CA ASP A 347 7.67 2.16 25.29
C ASP A 347 8.61 3.35 25.38
N SER A 348 9.89 3.15 25.11
CA SER A 348 10.90 4.20 25.09
C SER A 348 11.01 4.93 23.75
N ARG A 349 10.32 4.45 22.71
CA ARG A 349 10.46 4.88 21.29
C ARG A 349 11.92 4.87 20.83
N ALA A 350 12.66 3.86 21.19
CA ALA A 350 14.06 3.72 20.89
C ALA A 350 14.35 2.60 19.87
N LEU A 351 15.29 2.89 18.98
CA LEU A 351 15.82 1.93 18.02
C LEU A 351 17.10 1.30 18.59
N LEU A 352 17.11 -0.02 18.71
CA LEU A 352 18.29 -0.80 19.10
C LEU A 352 18.99 -1.34 17.86
N SER A 353 20.30 -1.06 17.78
CA SER A 353 21.14 -1.58 16.69
C SER A 353 21.47 -3.06 16.92
N PRO A 354 21.75 -3.81 15.83
CA PRO A 354 22.36 -5.12 15.94
C PRO A 354 23.63 -5.07 16.81
N VAL A 355 23.82 -6.12 17.62
CA VAL A 355 24.98 -6.31 18.51
C VAL A 355 26.15 -6.80 17.72
#